data_83935e6d75ff5ce222c44e4d60ba2676
#
_entry.id   83935e6d75ff5ce222c44e4d60ba2676
#
_cell.length_a   1.000
_cell.length_b   1.000
_cell.length_c   1.000
_cell.angle_alpha   90.00
_cell.angle_beta   90.00
_cell.angle_gamma   90.00
#
_symmetry.space_group_name_H-M   'P 1'
#
loop_
_entity.id
_entity.type
_entity.pdbx_description
1 polymer ?
#
loop_
_entity_poly.entity_id
_entity_poly.type
_entity_poly.pdbx_seq_one_letter_code
_entity_poly.pdbx_strand_id
1 'polypeptide(L)'
;MHGANYRSCKGQVYTRKKYIKGKPQIKIAKFQGGKRGIYQYCVQLCLNEKLQIRHMAIESTRLAANKTLEKTTGETGYYTRLRIYPHNLLRENKQIATAGADRISEGMRRSWGKATSLGARVRAGQCIMELYVNGDDHLTAAKKALHGACVKLPGTPLIKVFDWNKSSP
;
A
#
# COMPACT_ATOMS: atom_id res chain seq x y z
N MET A 1 4.33 4.77 -16.16
CA MET A 1 4.15 3.43 -15.52
C MET A 1 2.69 3.18 -15.23
N HIS A 2 2.04 2.29 -15.96
CA HIS A 2 0.64 1.92 -15.74
C HIS A 2 0.54 0.84 -14.64
N GLY A 3 -0.35 1.04 -13.65
CA GLY A 3 -0.44 0.15 -12.48
C GLY A 3 -0.82 -1.29 -12.78
N ALA A 4 -1.65 -1.51 -13.79
CA ALA A 4 -2.12 -2.84 -14.17
C ALA A 4 -0.97 -3.78 -14.56
N ASN A 5 0.06 -3.28 -15.24
CA ASN A 5 1.21 -4.09 -15.68
C ASN A 5 2.05 -4.64 -14.53
N TYR A 6 1.93 -4.07 -13.33
CA TYR A 6 2.72 -4.43 -12.15
C TYR A 6 1.90 -5.15 -11.07
N ARG A 7 0.63 -5.43 -11.33
CA ARG A 7 -0.27 -6.07 -10.37
C ARG A 7 0.06 -7.54 -10.13
N SER A 8 0.52 -8.25 -11.15
CA SER A 8 0.85 -9.67 -11.05
C SER A 8 2.13 -9.93 -10.26
N CYS A 9 2.12 -10.96 -9.41
CA CYS A 9 3.28 -11.45 -8.66
C CYS A 9 4.15 -12.44 -9.46
N LYS A 10 4.14 -12.40 -10.79
CA LYS A 10 4.97 -13.26 -11.64
C LYS A 10 6.45 -12.85 -11.59
N GLY A 11 7.34 -13.81 -11.82
CA GLY A 11 8.77 -13.60 -11.93
C GLY A 11 9.49 -13.38 -10.59
N GLN A 12 10.80 -13.16 -10.69
CA GLN A 12 11.70 -12.99 -9.56
C GLN A 12 11.49 -11.64 -8.85
N VAL A 13 11.74 -11.62 -7.55
CA VAL A 13 11.70 -10.40 -6.73
C VAL A 13 13.05 -9.71 -6.76
N TYR A 14 13.09 -8.43 -7.04
CA TYR A 14 14.32 -7.63 -7.06
C TYR A 14 14.47 -6.87 -5.73
N THR A 15 15.14 -7.50 -4.77
CA THR A 15 15.31 -6.97 -3.41
C THR A 15 16.74 -6.53 -3.10
N ARG A 16 17.74 -7.04 -3.83
CA ARG A 16 19.16 -6.73 -3.63
C ARG A 16 19.53 -5.35 -4.17
N LYS A 17 19.10 -4.32 -3.44
CA LYS A 17 19.18 -2.91 -3.87
C LYS A 17 20.59 -2.39 -4.06
N LYS A 18 21.59 -2.98 -3.39
CA LYS A 18 23.00 -2.56 -3.51
C LYS A 18 23.58 -2.74 -4.93
N TYR A 19 23.04 -3.68 -5.71
CA TYR A 19 23.48 -3.96 -7.08
C TYR A 19 22.70 -3.19 -8.15
N ILE A 20 21.66 -2.41 -7.75
CA ILE A 20 20.80 -1.70 -8.68
C ILE A 20 21.06 -0.20 -8.55
N LYS A 21 21.62 0.39 -9.62
CA LYS A 21 21.85 1.83 -9.72
C LYS A 21 20.52 2.57 -9.90
N GLY A 22 20.43 3.79 -9.36
CA GLY A 22 19.25 4.64 -9.55
C GLY A 22 17.97 4.13 -8.88
N LYS A 23 18.07 3.41 -7.75
CA LYS A 23 16.90 2.96 -7.00
C LYS A 23 16.05 4.13 -6.55
N PRO A 24 14.70 4.10 -6.76
CA PRO A 24 13.80 5.14 -6.27
C PRO A 24 13.68 5.08 -4.75
N GLN A 25 13.45 6.23 -4.14
CA GLN A 25 13.11 6.30 -2.72
C GLN A 25 11.68 5.80 -2.49
N ILE A 26 11.42 5.31 -1.28
CA ILE A 26 10.09 4.94 -0.83
C ILE A 26 9.23 6.20 -0.70
N LYS A 27 8.00 6.15 -1.22
CA LYS A 27 7.04 7.26 -1.12
C LYS A 27 6.00 7.07 -0.02
N ILE A 28 6.26 6.21 0.94
CA ILE A 28 5.46 6.05 2.15
C ILE A 28 6.08 6.97 3.21
N ALA A 29 5.34 7.98 3.63
CA ALA A 29 5.83 8.98 4.58
C ALA A 29 5.94 8.41 6.00
N LYS A 30 4.91 7.70 6.45
CA LYS A 30 4.83 7.11 7.80
C LYS A 30 4.22 5.71 7.76
N PHE A 31 4.79 4.78 8.53
CA PHE A 31 4.24 3.42 8.71
C PHE A 31 3.29 3.34 9.90
N GLN A 32 3.35 4.32 10.78
CA GLN A 32 2.50 4.44 11.96
C GLN A 32 1.97 5.87 12.03
N GLY A 33 0.75 6.04 12.52
CA GLY A 33 0.11 7.35 12.68
C GLY A 33 -0.87 7.33 13.85
N GLY A 34 -1.25 8.51 14.34
CA GLY A 34 -2.09 8.64 15.52
C GLY A 34 -1.37 8.37 16.83
N LYS A 35 -2.11 8.27 17.93
CA LYS A 35 -1.58 8.04 19.27
C LYS A 35 -1.49 6.54 19.58
N ARG A 36 -0.31 6.07 19.95
CA ARG A 36 -0.13 4.67 20.38
C ARG A 36 -0.73 4.48 21.77
N GLY A 37 -1.52 3.44 21.96
CA GLY A 37 -2.20 3.14 23.21
C GLY A 37 -2.88 1.77 23.19
N ILE A 38 -3.71 1.52 24.19
CA ILE A 38 -4.57 0.34 24.28
C ILE A 38 -5.91 0.72 23.66
N TYR A 39 -6.39 -0.12 22.75
CA TYR A 39 -7.62 0.09 22.00
C TYR A 39 -8.50 -1.16 22.08
N GLN A 40 -9.82 -0.93 22.08
CA GLN A 40 -10.83 -1.98 22.15
C GLN A 40 -10.96 -2.74 20.83
N TYR A 41 -10.99 -2.01 19.71
CA TYR A 41 -11.20 -2.59 18.40
C TYR A 41 -9.97 -2.46 17.51
N CYS A 42 -9.70 -3.53 16.75
CA CYS A 42 -8.73 -3.55 15.67
C CYS A 42 -9.45 -3.87 14.36
N VAL A 43 -9.41 -2.94 13.41
CA VAL A 43 -9.99 -3.11 12.08
C VAL A 43 -8.86 -3.29 11.08
N GLN A 44 -8.82 -4.46 10.44
CA GLN A 44 -7.77 -4.83 9.49
C GLN A 44 -8.28 -4.75 8.06
N LEU A 45 -7.47 -4.14 7.20
CA LEU A 45 -7.63 -4.16 5.76
C LEU A 45 -6.73 -5.24 5.16
N CYS A 46 -7.34 -6.27 4.59
CA CYS A 46 -6.66 -7.39 3.95
C CYS A 46 -6.99 -7.44 2.46
N LEU A 47 -6.25 -8.24 1.68
CA LEU A 47 -6.61 -8.58 0.31
C LEU A 47 -6.93 -10.06 0.19
N ASN A 48 -7.97 -10.39 -0.56
CA ASN A 48 -8.36 -11.76 -0.81
C ASN A 48 -7.49 -12.44 -1.88
N GLU A 49 -6.73 -11.67 -2.65
CA GLU A 49 -5.94 -12.15 -3.77
C GLU A 49 -4.44 -11.94 -3.56
N LYS A 50 -3.63 -12.83 -4.15
CA LYS A 50 -2.17 -12.65 -4.22
C LYS A 50 -1.83 -11.65 -5.33
N LEU A 51 -1.36 -10.48 -4.96
CA LEU A 51 -1.02 -9.43 -5.91
C LEU A 51 0.11 -8.50 -5.42
N GLN A 52 0.55 -7.61 -6.31
CA GLN A 52 1.58 -6.63 -6.03
C GLN A 52 1.02 -5.22 -6.03
N ILE A 53 1.32 -4.46 -4.97
CA ILE A 53 0.85 -3.10 -4.75
C ILE A 53 2.03 -2.15 -4.83
N ARG A 54 1.90 -1.07 -5.60
CA ARG A 54 2.93 -0.02 -5.66
C ARG A 54 2.92 0.81 -4.38
N HIS A 55 4.11 1.31 -3.98
CA HIS A 55 4.26 2.15 -2.78
C HIS A 55 3.35 3.38 -2.81
N MET A 56 3.09 3.95 -3.99
CA MET A 56 2.18 5.10 -4.15
C MET A 56 0.73 4.74 -3.81
N ALA A 57 0.28 3.53 -4.16
CA ALA A 57 -1.08 3.08 -3.82
C ALA A 57 -1.23 2.86 -2.31
N ILE A 58 -0.21 2.29 -1.66
CA ILE A 58 -0.17 2.11 -0.21
C ILE A 58 -0.26 3.47 0.51
N GLU A 59 0.51 4.46 0.05
CA GLU A 59 0.48 5.80 0.62
C GLU A 59 -0.88 6.48 0.41
N SER A 60 -1.46 6.36 -0.79
CA SER A 60 -2.80 6.89 -1.07
C SER A 60 -3.88 6.26 -0.18
N THR A 61 -3.77 4.96 0.09
CA THR A 61 -4.65 4.22 1.01
C THR A 61 -4.53 4.77 2.43
N ARG A 62 -3.28 4.94 2.93
CA ARG A 62 -3.01 5.51 4.26
C ARG A 62 -3.58 6.91 4.41
N LEU A 63 -3.33 7.78 3.42
CA LEU A 63 -3.82 9.15 3.45
C LEU A 63 -5.35 9.22 3.41
N ALA A 64 -6.01 8.41 2.58
CA ALA A 64 -7.46 8.36 2.49
C ALA A 64 -8.10 7.90 3.80
N ALA A 65 -7.54 6.87 4.44
CA ALA A 65 -8.01 6.38 5.73
C ALA A 65 -7.83 7.43 6.84
N ASN A 66 -6.63 8.00 6.95
CA ASN A 66 -6.33 9.01 7.97
C ASN A 66 -7.23 10.24 7.84
N LYS A 67 -7.39 10.79 6.62
CA LYS A 67 -8.26 11.96 6.37
C LYS A 67 -9.69 11.75 6.85
N THR A 68 -10.22 10.54 6.70
CA THR A 68 -11.58 10.21 7.15
C THR A 68 -11.64 10.05 8.68
N LEU A 69 -10.64 9.41 9.27
CA LEU A 69 -10.56 9.23 10.73
C LEU A 69 -10.35 10.55 11.46
N GLU A 70 -9.43 11.38 11.03
CA GLU A 70 -9.13 12.68 11.65
C GLU A 70 -10.37 13.59 11.75
N LYS A 71 -11.27 13.51 10.76
CA LYS A 71 -12.52 14.26 10.76
C LYS A 71 -13.52 13.80 11.83
N THR A 72 -13.49 12.52 12.20
CA THR A 72 -14.51 11.92 13.10
C THR A 72 -13.99 11.67 14.49
N THR A 73 -12.71 11.26 14.63
CA THR A 73 -12.12 10.84 15.91
C THR A 73 -11.08 11.85 16.45
N GLY A 74 -10.70 12.85 15.63
CA GLY A 74 -9.57 13.73 15.95
C GLY A 74 -8.21 13.00 15.83
N GLU A 75 -7.11 13.73 16.00
CA GLU A 75 -5.74 13.18 15.80
C GLU A 75 -5.32 12.16 16.87
N THR A 76 -5.89 12.24 18.06
CA THR A 76 -5.50 11.41 19.21
C THR A 76 -6.42 10.22 19.45
N GLY A 77 -7.57 10.15 18.77
CA GLY A 77 -8.61 9.13 19.01
C GLY A 77 -8.36 7.79 18.33
N TYR A 78 -7.30 7.67 17.53
CA TYR A 78 -7.03 6.45 16.77
C TYR A 78 -5.53 6.15 16.68
N TYR A 79 -5.19 4.92 16.28
CA TYR A 79 -3.85 4.53 15.91
C TYR A 79 -3.88 3.73 14.62
N THR A 80 -2.99 4.05 13.68
CA THR A 80 -2.87 3.37 12.38
C THR A 80 -1.51 2.72 12.24
N ARG A 81 -1.47 1.53 11.61
CA ARG A 81 -0.24 0.80 11.32
C ARG A 81 -0.29 0.16 9.95
N LEU A 82 0.72 0.43 9.11
CA LEU A 82 0.96 -0.30 7.87
C LEU A 82 1.76 -1.58 8.17
N ARG A 83 1.26 -2.73 7.72
CA ARG A 83 1.86 -4.06 7.97
C ARG A 83 2.75 -4.54 6.83
N ILE A 84 2.72 -3.87 5.69
CA ILE A 84 3.47 -4.25 4.50
C ILE A 84 4.56 -3.22 4.18
N TYR A 85 5.66 -3.72 3.62
CA TYR A 85 6.77 -2.89 3.16
C TYR A 85 7.07 -3.17 1.69
N PRO A 86 7.26 -2.14 0.83
CA PRO A 86 7.54 -2.32 -0.60
C PRO A 86 9.01 -2.70 -0.82
N HIS A 87 9.32 -3.99 -0.73
CA HIS A 87 10.67 -4.51 -0.93
C HIS A 87 11.05 -4.66 -2.40
N ASN A 88 10.08 -4.98 -3.27
CA ASN A 88 10.33 -5.28 -4.67
C ASN A 88 10.56 -4.02 -5.49
N LEU A 89 11.64 -4.01 -6.28
CA LEU A 89 11.95 -2.93 -7.19
C LEU A 89 11.22 -3.16 -8.53
N LEU A 90 10.50 -2.14 -8.99
CA LEU A 90 9.77 -2.17 -10.25
C LEU A 90 10.55 -1.39 -11.30
N ARG A 91 10.70 -2.01 -12.47
CA ARG A 91 11.45 -1.47 -13.60
C ARG A 91 10.51 -1.13 -14.75
N GLU A 92 10.90 -0.19 -15.55
CA GLU A 92 10.18 0.18 -16.77
C GLU A 92 11.17 0.53 -17.88
N ASN A 93 11.03 -0.09 -19.05
CA ASN A 93 11.66 0.35 -20.26
C ASN A 93 10.70 1.32 -20.96
N LYS A 94 10.96 2.63 -20.82
CA LYS A 94 10.13 3.66 -21.47
C LYS A 94 10.59 3.83 -22.89
N GLN A 95 9.66 3.68 -23.82
CA GLN A 95 9.82 4.14 -25.17
C GLN A 95 9.36 5.61 -25.25
N ILE A 96 10.11 6.42 -25.97
CA ILE A 96 9.79 7.83 -26.19
C ILE A 96 8.85 7.88 -27.40
N ALA A 97 7.65 8.42 -27.20
CA ALA A 97 6.62 8.52 -28.25
C ALA A 97 6.50 9.94 -28.83
N THR A 98 7.65 10.59 -29.06
CA THR A 98 7.72 11.94 -29.64
C THR A 98 8.42 11.93 -30.99
N ALA A 99 8.22 12.95 -31.82
CA ALA A 99 8.94 13.12 -33.08
C ALA A 99 10.47 13.08 -32.80
N GLY A 100 11.20 12.26 -33.58
CA GLY A 100 12.62 11.99 -33.38
C GLY A 100 12.91 10.89 -32.33
N ALA A 101 11.89 10.14 -31.88
CA ALA A 101 12.02 9.04 -30.93
C ALA A 101 13.06 7.98 -31.37
N ASP A 102 13.22 7.74 -32.65
CA ASP A 102 14.18 6.76 -33.23
C ASP A 102 15.63 7.09 -32.89
N ARG A 103 15.97 8.37 -32.72
CA ARG A 103 17.32 8.82 -32.36
C ARG A 103 17.61 8.71 -30.89
N ILE A 104 16.57 8.75 -30.05
CA ILE A 104 16.68 8.79 -28.57
C ILE A 104 16.29 7.45 -27.95
N SER A 105 15.44 6.67 -28.62
CA SER A 105 14.98 5.36 -28.18
C SER A 105 16.05 4.31 -28.48
N GLU A 106 16.43 3.55 -27.47
CA GLU A 106 17.35 2.40 -27.61
C GLU A 106 16.61 1.13 -28.09
N GLY A 107 15.30 1.20 -28.39
CA GLY A 107 14.48 0.07 -28.78
C GLY A 107 14.54 -1.05 -27.73
N MET A 108 14.85 -2.29 -28.16
CA MET A 108 15.05 -3.44 -27.27
C MET A 108 16.44 -3.50 -26.63
N ARG A 109 17.38 -2.65 -27.05
CA ARG A 109 18.67 -2.50 -26.39
C ARG A 109 18.42 -1.96 -24.99
N ARG A 110 19.00 -2.63 -23.95
CA ARG A 110 18.75 -2.33 -22.53
C ARG A 110 17.25 -2.46 -22.14
N SER A 111 16.55 -3.41 -22.75
CA SER A 111 15.12 -3.70 -22.50
C SER A 111 14.79 -4.04 -21.04
N TRP A 112 15.81 -4.36 -20.23
CA TRP A 112 15.67 -4.55 -18.79
C TRP A 112 15.05 -3.35 -18.08
N GLY A 113 15.20 -2.16 -18.63
CA GLY A 113 14.63 -0.92 -18.15
C GLY A 113 15.32 -0.33 -16.94
N LYS A 114 14.87 0.85 -16.54
CA LYS A 114 15.34 1.58 -15.36
C LYS A 114 14.43 1.33 -14.17
N ALA A 115 14.99 1.35 -12.96
CA ALA A 115 14.22 1.28 -11.72
C ALA A 115 13.38 2.56 -11.55
N THR A 116 12.06 2.43 -11.49
CA THR A 116 11.14 3.58 -11.44
C THR A 116 10.27 3.63 -10.21
N SER A 117 9.99 2.48 -9.56
CA SER A 117 9.07 2.42 -8.43
C SER A 117 9.42 1.23 -7.51
N LEU A 118 8.75 1.19 -6.37
CA LEU A 118 8.80 0.08 -5.43
C LEU A 118 7.41 -0.54 -5.28
N GLY A 119 7.36 -1.85 -5.05
CA GLY A 119 6.13 -2.58 -4.82
C GLY A 119 6.22 -3.57 -3.67
N ALA A 120 5.11 -3.80 -3.02
CA ALA A 120 4.93 -4.84 -2.02
C ALA A 120 4.19 -6.02 -2.65
N ARG A 121 4.71 -7.24 -2.52
CA ARG A 121 3.99 -8.46 -2.85
C ARG A 121 3.18 -8.89 -1.64
N VAL A 122 1.89 -9.05 -1.82
CA VAL A 122 0.93 -9.41 -0.79
C VAL A 122 0.38 -10.80 -1.09
N ARG A 123 0.26 -11.63 -0.07
CA ARG A 123 -0.39 -12.95 -0.14
C ARG A 123 -1.90 -12.78 0.04
N ALA A 124 -2.67 -13.75 -0.41
CA ALA A 124 -4.10 -13.81 -0.10
C ALA A 124 -4.32 -13.85 1.42
N GLY A 125 -5.27 -13.07 1.92
CA GLY A 125 -5.57 -12.93 3.35
C GLY A 125 -4.59 -12.06 4.15
N GLN A 126 -3.49 -11.59 3.57
CA GLN A 126 -2.49 -10.79 4.29
C GLN A 126 -3.02 -9.40 4.62
N CYS A 127 -2.84 -8.99 5.87
CA CYS A 127 -3.17 -7.65 6.35
C CYS A 127 -2.21 -6.61 5.76
N ILE A 128 -2.79 -5.53 5.22
CA ILE A 128 -2.06 -4.38 4.65
C ILE A 128 -1.95 -3.27 5.68
N MET A 129 -3.08 -2.95 6.33
CA MET A 129 -3.22 -1.82 7.25
C MET A 129 -4.12 -2.21 8.41
N GLU A 130 -3.77 -1.76 9.59
CA GLU A 130 -4.52 -1.91 10.82
C GLU A 130 -4.94 -0.53 11.31
N LEU A 131 -6.19 -0.44 11.75
CA LEU A 131 -6.74 0.72 12.45
C LEU A 131 -7.19 0.28 13.84
N TYR A 132 -6.78 1.02 14.84
CA TYR A 132 -7.13 0.79 16.23
C TYR A 132 -7.97 1.94 16.74
N VAL A 133 -9.13 1.65 17.31
CA VAL A 133 -10.10 2.66 17.77
C VAL A 133 -10.82 2.18 19.03
N ASN A 134 -11.37 3.12 19.81
CA ASN A 134 -12.19 2.86 20.97
C ASN A 134 -13.62 3.34 20.71
N GLY A 135 -14.61 2.55 21.17
CA GLY A 135 -16.04 2.87 21.05
C GLY A 135 -16.65 2.52 19.71
N ASP A 136 -17.95 2.31 19.70
CA ASP A 136 -18.70 1.82 18.54
C ASP A 136 -18.86 2.88 17.44
N ASP A 137 -18.96 4.16 17.83
CA ASP A 137 -19.02 5.27 16.87
C ASP A 137 -17.72 5.39 16.07
N HIS A 138 -16.56 5.25 16.76
CA HIS A 138 -15.26 5.24 16.11
C HIS A 138 -15.04 3.97 15.29
N LEU A 139 -15.63 2.84 15.69
CA LEU A 139 -15.60 1.60 14.88
C LEU A 139 -16.33 1.79 13.56
N THR A 140 -17.50 2.41 13.56
CA THR A 140 -18.23 2.70 12.32
C THR A 140 -17.49 3.68 11.43
N ALA A 141 -16.86 4.71 12.01
CA ALA A 141 -15.98 5.63 11.32
C ALA A 141 -14.75 4.93 10.71
N ALA A 142 -14.12 3.99 11.43
CA ALA A 142 -12.99 3.21 10.96
C ALA A 142 -13.36 2.30 9.78
N LYS A 143 -14.52 1.63 9.84
CA LYS A 143 -15.05 0.84 8.71
C LYS A 143 -15.26 1.71 7.47
N LYS A 144 -15.88 2.88 7.63
CA LYS A 144 -16.11 3.84 6.55
C LYS A 144 -14.80 4.36 5.95
N ALA A 145 -13.81 4.66 6.81
CA ALA A 145 -12.48 5.11 6.40
C ALA A 145 -11.75 4.05 5.56
N LEU A 146 -11.77 2.77 6.01
CA LEU A 146 -11.17 1.68 5.25
C LEU A 146 -11.92 1.40 3.96
N HIS A 147 -13.25 1.49 3.93
CA HIS A 147 -14.01 1.33 2.69
C HIS A 147 -13.61 2.39 1.65
N GLY A 148 -13.48 3.65 2.04
CA GLY A 148 -12.96 4.71 1.19
C GLY A 148 -11.51 4.49 0.72
N ALA A 149 -10.68 3.91 1.59
CA ALA A 149 -9.29 3.56 1.29
C ALA A 149 -9.16 2.36 0.33
N CYS A 150 -10.12 1.41 0.35
CA CYS A 150 -10.17 0.24 -0.53
C CYS A 150 -10.11 0.62 -2.01
N VAL A 151 -10.74 1.72 -2.40
CA VAL A 151 -10.76 2.20 -3.80
C VAL A 151 -9.35 2.52 -4.35
N LYS A 152 -8.38 2.77 -3.46
CA LYS A 152 -6.98 3.04 -3.85
C LYS A 152 -6.14 1.78 -4.04
N LEU A 153 -6.68 0.62 -3.69
CA LEU A 153 -6.01 -0.67 -3.80
C LEU A 153 -6.50 -1.46 -5.02
N PRO A 154 -5.62 -2.25 -5.63
CA PRO A 154 -6.02 -3.22 -6.65
C PRO A 154 -6.61 -4.48 -5.99
N GLY A 155 -7.40 -5.24 -6.75
CA GLY A 155 -7.99 -6.52 -6.30
C GLY A 155 -9.23 -6.34 -5.43
N THR A 156 -9.58 -7.37 -4.68
CA THR A 156 -10.76 -7.42 -3.82
C THR A 156 -10.34 -7.25 -2.35
N PRO A 157 -10.49 -6.04 -1.77
CA PRO A 157 -10.17 -5.79 -0.38
C PRO A 157 -11.21 -6.43 0.55
N LEU A 158 -10.74 -6.90 1.70
CA LEU A 158 -11.54 -7.51 2.77
C LEU A 158 -11.26 -6.76 4.08
N ILE A 159 -12.30 -6.31 4.75
CA ILE A 159 -12.22 -5.67 6.06
C ILE A 159 -12.58 -6.69 7.14
N LYS A 160 -11.66 -6.91 8.09
CA LYS A 160 -11.85 -7.77 9.26
C LYS A 160 -11.88 -6.92 10.50
N VAL A 161 -12.78 -7.22 11.42
CA VAL A 161 -12.90 -6.53 12.72
C VAL A 161 -12.59 -7.53 13.84
N PHE A 162 -11.72 -7.13 14.73
CA PHE A 162 -11.35 -7.87 15.93
C PHE A 162 -11.71 -7.02 17.14
N ASP A 163 -12.44 -7.62 18.08
CA ASP A 163 -12.78 -7.04 19.37
C ASP A 163 -11.94 -7.74 20.44
N TRP A 164 -11.01 -7.00 21.06
CA TRP A 164 -10.11 -7.56 22.08
C TRP A 164 -10.83 -7.89 23.37
N ASN A 165 -11.96 -7.22 23.69
CA ASN A 165 -12.73 -7.51 24.89
C ASN A 165 -13.52 -8.82 24.78
N LYS A 166 -13.85 -9.27 23.56
CA LYS A 166 -14.57 -10.52 23.31
C LYS A 166 -13.65 -11.73 23.11
N SER A 167 -12.35 -11.51 22.90
CA SER A 167 -11.38 -12.57 22.66
C SER A 167 -10.59 -12.99 23.90
N SER A 168 -10.93 -12.49 25.07
CA SER A 168 -10.45 -13.07 26.33
C SER A 168 -11.36 -14.22 26.71
N PRO A 169 -10.84 -15.47 26.79
CA PRO A 169 -11.60 -16.61 27.29
C PRO A 169 -11.95 -16.45 28.78
#